data_430f3188c625481b18f2227945463de9
#
_entry.id   430f3188c625481b18f2227945463de9
#
_cell.length_a   1.000
_cell.length_b   1.000
_cell.length_c   1.000
_cell.angle_alpha   90.00
_cell.angle_beta   90.00
_cell.angle_gamma   90.00
#
_symmetry.space_group_name_H-M   'P 1'
#
loop_
_entity.id
_entity.type
_entity.pdbx_description
1 polymer ?
#
loop_
_entity_poly.entity_id
_entity_poly.type
_entity_poly.pdbx_seq_one_letter_code
_entity_poly.pdbx_strand_id
1 'polypeptide(L)'
;MVDLTFGKPYWEDGNIREFDPKRADAEFVWHTDMEDREIEILEGEGWQFQVDKCLPWLLKAGMVFDIRKGEYHRLIKGYNILKCRIVRKCQIKI
;
A
#
# COMPACT_ATOMS: atom_id res chain seq x y z
N MET A 1 6.54 21.35 11.56
CA MET A 1 6.85 20.48 10.41
C MET A 1 5.66 20.46 9.46
N VAL A 2 5.93 20.62 8.21
CA VAL A 2 4.86 20.56 7.21
C VAL A 2 4.38 19.13 7.10
N ASP A 3 3.06 18.94 7.14
CA ASP A 3 2.48 17.63 6.94
C ASP A 3 2.46 17.32 5.45
N LEU A 4 3.42 16.54 4.99
CA LEU A 4 3.54 16.18 3.60
C LEU A 4 2.51 15.12 3.17
N THR A 5 1.74 14.60 4.12
CA THR A 5 0.69 13.64 3.81
C THR A 5 -0.68 14.29 3.71
N PHE A 6 -0.75 15.60 3.85
CA PHE A 6 -2.02 16.33 3.75
C PHE A 6 -2.69 16.03 2.42
N GLY A 7 -3.95 15.64 2.49
CA GLY A 7 -4.72 15.25 1.30
C GLY A 7 -4.44 13.86 0.81
N LYS A 8 -3.48 13.18 1.40
CA LYS A 8 -3.20 11.79 1.08
C LYS A 8 -4.08 10.87 1.91
N PRO A 9 -4.39 9.71 1.39
CA PRO A 9 -5.26 8.73 2.02
C PRO A 9 -4.64 7.94 3.15
N TYR A 10 -3.39 8.17 3.44
CA TYR A 10 -2.64 7.43 4.44
C TYR A 10 -1.77 8.37 5.25
N TRP A 11 -1.45 7.94 6.44
CA TRP A 11 -0.45 8.58 7.27
C TRP A 11 0.90 7.91 7.01
N GLU A 12 1.96 8.68 6.97
CA GLU A 12 3.28 8.17 6.62
C GLU A 12 4.33 8.66 7.61
N ASP A 13 5.16 7.73 8.10
CA ASP A 13 6.27 8.01 8.97
C ASP A 13 7.45 7.14 8.51
N GLY A 14 8.41 7.77 7.81
CA GLY A 14 9.50 7.04 7.20
C GLY A 14 8.97 6.03 6.18
N ASN A 15 9.23 4.75 6.42
CA ASN A 15 8.75 3.67 5.58
C ASN A 15 7.40 3.10 6.01
N ILE A 16 6.83 3.62 7.08
CA ILE A 16 5.59 3.09 7.64
C ILE A 16 4.43 3.92 7.13
N ARG A 17 3.38 3.23 6.68
CA ARG A 17 2.12 3.84 6.26
C ARG A 17 0.96 3.20 6.99
N GLU A 18 -0.02 4.03 7.33
CA GLU A 18 -1.25 3.58 7.93
C GLU A 18 -2.42 4.03 7.06
N PHE A 19 -3.26 3.08 6.69
CA PHE A 19 -4.46 3.35 5.91
C PHE A 19 -5.68 3.20 6.80
N ASP A 20 -6.53 4.22 6.80
CA ASP A 20 -7.75 4.24 7.57
C ASP A 20 -8.91 3.82 6.67
N PRO A 21 -9.66 2.76 7.01
CA PRO A 21 -10.77 2.30 6.15
C PRO A 21 -11.92 3.29 6.10
N LYS A 22 -11.96 4.26 7.02
CA LYS A 22 -13.01 5.28 7.04
C LYS A 22 -12.73 6.45 6.12
N ARG A 23 -11.55 6.51 5.51
CA ARG A 23 -11.15 7.62 4.66
C ARG A 23 -11.17 7.20 3.20
N ALA A 24 -11.55 8.14 2.33
CA ALA A 24 -11.41 7.93 0.89
C ALA A 24 -9.93 7.95 0.53
N ASP A 25 -9.55 7.17 -0.46
CA ASP A 25 -8.14 6.90 -0.65
C ASP A 25 -7.84 6.56 -2.10
N ALA A 26 -6.84 7.24 -2.65
CA ALA A 26 -6.37 6.97 -4.00
C ALA A 26 -5.83 5.53 -4.13
N GLU A 27 -5.33 4.94 -3.05
CA GLU A 27 -4.84 3.56 -3.07
C GLU A 27 -5.97 2.54 -3.15
N PHE A 28 -7.22 2.97 -2.89
CA PHE A 28 -8.39 2.09 -2.96
C PHE A 28 -8.97 2.01 -4.36
N VAL A 29 -8.46 2.79 -5.28
CA VAL A 29 -8.84 2.71 -6.69
C VAL A 29 -7.68 2.14 -7.50
N TRP A 30 -7.98 1.65 -8.67
CA TRP A 30 -6.95 1.12 -9.56
C TRP A 30 -5.93 2.19 -9.91
N HIS A 31 -4.67 1.88 -9.68
CA HIS A 31 -3.56 2.80 -9.97
C HIS A 31 -2.28 2.03 -10.22
N THR A 32 -1.26 2.75 -10.65
CA THR A 32 0.09 2.21 -10.82
C THR A 32 1.08 3.03 -10.01
N ASP A 33 2.21 2.44 -9.72
CA ASP A 33 3.33 3.13 -9.08
C ASP A 33 4.45 3.39 -10.08
N MET A 34 5.26 4.39 -9.79
CA MET A 34 6.36 4.81 -10.65
C MET A 34 7.65 4.02 -10.39
N GLU A 35 7.69 3.24 -9.33
CA GLU A 35 8.83 2.40 -8.98
C GLU A 35 8.37 1.08 -8.40
N ASP A 36 9.27 0.10 -8.40
CA ASP A 36 9.01 -1.16 -7.70
C ASP A 36 8.96 -0.91 -6.20
N ARG A 37 8.07 -1.62 -5.51
CA ARG A 37 7.92 -1.52 -4.06
C ARG A 37 7.87 -2.89 -3.44
N GLU A 38 8.45 -3.01 -2.26
CA GLU A 38 8.28 -4.17 -1.40
C GLU A 38 7.41 -3.77 -0.23
N ILE A 39 6.38 -4.55 0.02
CA ILE A 39 5.38 -4.26 1.05
C ILE A 39 5.46 -5.35 2.11
N GLU A 40 5.56 -4.93 3.35
CA GLU A 40 5.42 -5.82 4.50
C GLU A 40 4.19 -5.41 5.29
N ILE A 41 3.29 -6.34 5.55
CA ILE A 41 2.09 -6.09 6.34
C ILE A 41 2.44 -6.23 7.81
N LEU A 42 2.24 -5.17 8.58
CA LEU A 42 2.53 -5.16 10.00
C LEU A 42 1.28 -5.40 10.86
N GLU A 43 0.17 -4.75 10.49
CA GLU A 43 -1.10 -4.88 11.21
C GLU A 43 -2.25 -4.64 10.25
N GLY A 44 -3.41 -5.21 10.53
CA GLY A 44 -4.62 -4.99 9.78
C GLY A 44 -5.44 -6.27 9.65
N GLU A 45 -6.76 -6.09 9.57
CA GLU A 45 -7.68 -7.21 9.44
C GLU A 45 -8.68 -6.95 8.32
N GLY A 46 -8.91 -7.98 7.52
CA GLY A 46 -9.91 -7.94 6.45
C GLY A 46 -9.49 -7.19 5.20
N TRP A 47 -8.30 -6.64 5.19
CA TRP A 47 -7.78 -5.94 4.02
C TRP A 47 -7.39 -6.92 2.93
N GLN A 48 -7.57 -6.52 1.70
CA GLN A 48 -7.19 -7.32 0.54
C GLN A 48 -6.37 -6.48 -0.43
N PHE A 49 -5.55 -7.17 -1.21
CA PHE A 49 -4.78 -6.55 -2.29
C PHE A 49 -5.17 -7.24 -3.58
N GLN A 50 -5.34 -6.46 -4.64
CA GLN A 50 -5.73 -7.00 -5.93
C GLN A 50 -4.86 -6.41 -7.04
N VAL A 51 -4.28 -7.28 -7.83
CA VAL A 51 -3.59 -6.94 -9.06
C VAL A 51 -4.60 -7.09 -10.22
N ASP A 52 -4.46 -6.26 -11.23
CA ASP A 52 -5.32 -6.29 -12.41
C ASP A 52 -5.40 -7.72 -12.98
N LYS A 53 -6.62 -8.12 -13.32
CA LYS A 53 -6.94 -9.44 -13.89
C LYS A 53 -6.68 -10.62 -12.96
N CYS A 54 -6.44 -10.35 -11.69
CA CYS A 54 -6.26 -11.39 -10.68
C CYS A 54 -7.33 -11.29 -9.62
N LEU A 55 -7.54 -12.39 -8.90
CA LEU A 55 -8.42 -12.38 -7.73
C LEU A 55 -7.71 -11.65 -6.59
N PRO A 56 -8.46 -10.93 -5.75
CA PRO A 56 -7.87 -10.30 -4.58
C PRO A 56 -7.39 -11.37 -3.58
N TRP A 57 -6.33 -11.04 -2.84
CA TRP A 57 -5.89 -11.92 -1.76
C TRP A 57 -5.91 -11.18 -0.43
N LEU A 58 -6.16 -11.95 0.62
CA LEU A 58 -6.25 -11.41 1.97
C LEU A 58 -4.86 -11.08 2.50
N LEU A 59 -4.73 -9.89 3.08
CA LEU A 59 -3.49 -9.45 3.71
C LEU A 59 -3.47 -9.86 5.17
N LYS A 60 -2.34 -10.39 5.61
CA LYS A 60 -2.13 -10.79 7.01
C LYS A 60 -0.78 -10.27 7.49
N ALA A 61 -0.72 -9.96 8.77
CA ALA A 61 0.53 -9.53 9.40
C ALA A 61 1.64 -10.54 9.13
N GLY A 62 2.80 -10.04 8.74
CA GLY A 62 3.95 -10.86 8.39
C GLY A 62 4.10 -11.15 6.91
N MET A 63 3.07 -10.88 6.10
CA MET A 63 3.18 -11.06 4.65
C MET A 63 4.11 -10.01 4.06
N VAL A 64 4.92 -10.46 3.10
CA VAL A 64 5.81 -9.60 2.32
C VAL A 64 5.58 -9.91 0.85
N PHE A 65 5.39 -8.88 0.05
CA PHE A 65 5.20 -9.05 -1.39
C PHE A 65 5.69 -7.83 -2.15
N ASP A 66 5.91 -8.02 -3.44
CA ASP A 66 6.38 -6.95 -4.33
C ASP A 66 5.23 -6.41 -5.16
N ILE A 67 5.25 -5.11 -5.38
CA ILE A 67 4.40 -4.43 -6.35
C ILE A 67 5.31 -3.89 -7.42
N ARG A 68 5.12 -4.33 -8.66
CA ARG A 68 5.97 -3.92 -9.76
C ARG A 68 5.55 -2.57 -10.32
N LYS A 69 6.53 -1.79 -10.71
CA LYS A 69 6.31 -0.55 -11.42
C LYS A 69 5.35 -0.77 -12.61
N GLY A 70 4.36 0.11 -12.72
CA GLY A 70 3.43 0.08 -13.83
C GLY A 70 2.33 -0.97 -13.75
N GLU A 71 2.34 -1.82 -12.74
CA GLU A 71 1.31 -2.84 -12.55
C GLU A 71 0.07 -2.24 -11.89
N TYR A 72 -1.08 -2.37 -12.53
CA TYR A 72 -2.34 -1.87 -11.96
C TYR A 72 -2.74 -2.72 -10.76
N HIS A 73 -3.04 -2.03 -9.66
CA HIS A 73 -3.40 -2.69 -8.42
C HIS A 73 -4.26 -1.78 -7.56
N ARG A 74 -4.84 -2.34 -6.51
CA ARG A 74 -5.61 -1.57 -5.52
C ARG A 74 -5.62 -2.27 -4.18
N LEU A 75 -5.87 -1.50 -3.12
CA LEU A 75 -6.23 -2.02 -1.81
C LEU A 75 -7.74 -2.08 -1.70
N ILE A 76 -8.23 -3.12 -1.06
CA ILE A 76 -9.65 -3.26 -0.72
C ILE A 76 -9.75 -3.13 0.79
N LYS A 77 -10.61 -2.23 1.24
CA LYS A 77 -10.73 -1.85 2.65
C LYS A 77 -11.04 -3.01 3.56
N GLY A 78 -10.35 -3.06 4.69
CA GLY A 78 -10.63 -3.99 5.76
C GLY A 78 -11.42 -3.32 6.90
N TYR A 79 -11.22 -3.82 8.11
CA TYR A 79 -12.04 -3.45 9.26
C TYR A 79 -11.39 -2.44 10.19
N ASN A 80 -10.07 -2.42 10.25
CA ASN A 80 -9.31 -1.53 11.11
C ASN A 80 -8.15 -0.92 10.33
N ILE A 81 -7.28 -0.20 11.01
CA ILE A 81 -6.12 0.43 10.35
C ILE A 81 -5.22 -0.65 9.76
N LEU A 82 -4.85 -0.47 8.50
CA LEU A 82 -3.81 -1.26 7.86
C LEU A 82 -2.49 -0.54 8.05
N LYS A 83 -1.55 -1.22 8.67
CA LYS A 83 -0.20 -0.70 8.86
C LYS A 83 0.79 -1.53 8.08
N CYS A 84 1.59 -0.88 7.26
CA CYS A 84 2.58 -1.59 6.44
C CYS A 84 3.88 -0.82 6.36
N ARG A 85 4.95 -1.56 6.08
CA ARG A 85 6.25 -1.00 5.75
C ARG A 85 6.42 -1.06 4.24
N ILE A 86 6.80 0.07 3.66
CA ILE A 86 6.95 0.19 2.22
C ILE A 86 8.37 0.59 1.92
N VAL A 87 9.04 -0.23 1.13
CA VAL A 87 10.38 0.06 0.63
C VAL A 87 10.29 0.29 -0.86
N ARG A 88 10.62 1.50 -1.28
CA ARG A 88 10.67 1.84 -2.69
C ARG A 88 12.02 1.41 -3.24
N LYS A 89 11.98 0.63 -4.30
CA LYS A 89 13.20 0.13 -4.91
C LYS A 89 13.54 0.96 -6.13
N CYS A 90 14.49 1.86 -5.97
CA CYS A 90 15.04 2.59 -7.09
C CYS A 90 16.11 1.74 -7.74
N GLN A 91 15.96 1.52 -9.05
CA GLN A 91 17.04 0.86 -9.79
C GLN A 91 18.10 1.90 -10.10
N ILE A 92 19.22 1.76 -9.45
CA ILE A 92 20.39 2.56 -9.78
C ILE A 92 21.19 1.76 -10.79
N LYS A 93 21.32 2.32 -11.98
CA LYS A 93 22.16 1.71 -13.00
C LYS A 93 23.51 2.37 -12.95
N ILE A 94 24.47 1.57 -12.76
CA ILE A 94 25.86 2.01 -12.71
C ILE A 94 26.51 1.74 -14.05
#